data_3ca07f4589f7722c41bc7d558d963429
#
_entry.id   3ca07f4589f7722c41bc7d558d963429
#
_cell.length_a   1.000
_cell.length_b   1.000
_cell.length_c   1.000
_cell.angle_alpha   90.00
_cell.angle_beta   90.00
_cell.angle_gamma   90.00
#
_symmetry.space_group_name_H-M   'P 1'
#
loop_
_entity.id
_entity.type
_entity.pdbx_description
1 polymer ?
#
loop_
_entity_poly.entity_id
_entity_poly.type
_entity_poly.pdbx_seq_one_letter_code
_entity_poly.pdbx_strand_id
1 'polypeptide(L)'
;RNLELNGLWGERHRLIHADVREWLIDAARREERFDLIFCDPPTFSNSKRMEGVFDVQRDHVELLDACMAILAEGGLLVFSTNAQRFRLDPVLEQRYRVEDVTERTIPPDFARNRQIHRCFECRGADRPRRTLALDRPRA
;
A
#
# COMPACT_ATOMS: atom_id res chain seq x y z
N ARG A 1 -13.00 17.30 -11.63
CA ARG A 1 -14.47 17.28 -11.55
C ARG A 1 -14.99 16.71 -10.22
N ASN A 2 -14.65 15.46 -9.83
CA ASN A 2 -15.20 14.87 -8.60
C ASN A 2 -14.77 15.63 -7.34
N LEU A 3 -13.51 16.06 -7.26
CA LEU A 3 -13.03 16.89 -6.15
C LEU A 3 -13.73 18.24 -6.08
N GLU A 4 -13.97 18.88 -7.24
CA GLU A 4 -14.70 20.15 -7.35
C GLU A 4 -16.14 20.00 -6.89
N LEU A 5 -16.84 18.96 -7.38
CA LEU A 5 -18.25 18.68 -7.02
C LEU A 5 -18.44 18.44 -5.52
N ASN A 6 -17.41 17.93 -4.84
CA ASN A 6 -17.43 17.66 -3.40
C ASN A 6 -16.76 18.77 -2.58
N GLY A 7 -16.40 19.91 -3.20
CA GLY A 7 -15.74 21.00 -2.49
C GLY A 7 -14.35 20.68 -1.93
N LEU A 8 -13.71 19.62 -2.47
CA LEU A 8 -12.41 19.12 -2.02
C LEU A 8 -11.25 19.63 -2.90
N TRP A 9 -11.53 20.39 -3.97
CA TRP A 9 -10.49 20.93 -4.82
C TRP A 9 -9.68 22.01 -4.09
N GLY A 10 -8.35 21.85 -4.05
CA GLY A 10 -7.47 22.82 -3.41
C GLY A 10 -6.07 22.25 -3.19
N GLU A 11 -5.20 23.07 -2.61
CA GLU A 11 -3.78 22.74 -2.40
C GLU A 11 -3.54 21.47 -1.57
N ARG A 12 -4.48 21.11 -0.71
CA ARG A 12 -4.41 19.90 0.13
C ARG A 12 -4.74 18.61 -0.62
N HIS A 13 -5.30 18.70 -1.84
CA HIS A 13 -5.71 17.56 -2.64
C HIS A 13 -5.01 17.62 -4.00
N ARG A 14 -3.89 16.94 -4.11
CA ARG A 14 -3.13 16.86 -5.35
C ARG A 14 -3.59 15.68 -6.18
N LEU A 15 -3.93 15.92 -7.44
CA LEU A 15 -4.19 14.86 -8.42
C LEU A 15 -2.95 14.69 -9.30
N ILE A 16 -2.37 13.50 -9.28
CA ILE A 16 -1.14 13.21 -10.01
C ILE A 16 -1.45 12.17 -11.08
N HIS A 17 -1.18 12.51 -12.35
CA HIS A 17 -1.29 11.59 -13.47
C HIS A 17 0.11 11.14 -13.89
N ALA A 18 0.54 9.98 -13.39
CA ALA A 18 1.87 9.43 -13.62
C ALA A 18 1.84 7.89 -13.65
N ASP A 19 2.91 7.28 -14.13
CA ASP A 19 3.18 5.89 -13.86
C ASP A 19 3.44 5.72 -12.35
N VAL A 20 2.69 4.83 -11.70
CA VAL A 20 2.71 4.70 -10.24
C VAL A 20 4.07 4.19 -9.74
N ARG A 21 4.74 3.31 -10.48
CA ARG A 21 6.04 2.76 -10.07
C ARG A 21 7.12 3.83 -10.10
N GLU A 22 7.19 4.59 -11.19
CA GLU A 22 8.12 5.72 -11.32
C GLU A 22 7.85 6.77 -10.24
N TRP A 23 6.57 7.09 -10.03
CA TRP A 23 6.18 8.07 -9.02
C TRP A 23 6.57 7.63 -7.60
N LEU A 24 6.35 6.35 -7.23
CA LEU A 24 6.73 5.81 -5.93
C LEU A 24 8.24 5.87 -5.70
N ILE A 25 9.05 5.55 -6.71
CA ILE A 25 10.50 5.67 -6.64
C ILE A 25 10.92 7.12 -6.39
N ASP A 26 10.33 8.05 -7.12
CA ASP A 26 10.64 9.48 -6.98
C ASP A 26 10.14 10.04 -5.64
N ALA A 27 8.98 9.62 -5.16
CA ALA A 27 8.48 9.99 -3.83
C ALA A 27 9.42 9.51 -2.72
N ALA A 28 9.93 8.28 -2.84
CA ALA A 28 10.92 7.75 -1.90
C ALA A 28 12.24 8.55 -1.92
N ARG A 29 12.73 8.94 -3.11
CA ARG A 29 13.92 9.80 -3.27
C ARG A 29 13.74 11.19 -2.66
N ARG A 30 12.52 11.73 -2.73
CA ARG A 30 12.16 13.01 -2.10
C ARG A 30 11.85 12.87 -0.61
N GLU A 31 11.99 11.68 -0.05
CA GLU A 31 11.69 11.38 1.35
C GLU A 31 10.25 11.70 1.75
N GLU A 32 9.31 11.68 0.78
CA GLU A 32 7.89 11.84 1.08
C GLU A 32 7.41 10.70 1.98
N ARG A 33 6.53 11.01 2.95
CA ARG A 33 5.95 10.03 3.87
C ARG A 33 4.46 10.24 4.00
N PHE A 34 3.73 9.13 4.05
CA PHE A 34 2.27 9.12 4.15
C PHE A 34 1.83 8.26 5.32
N ASP A 35 0.89 8.77 6.11
CA ASP A 35 0.32 8.03 7.26
C ASP A 35 -0.65 6.95 6.81
N LEU A 36 -1.30 7.14 5.66
CA LEU A 36 -2.23 6.21 5.06
C LEU A 36 -1.98 6.12 3.56
N ILE A 37 -1.82 4.91 3.06
CA ILE A 37 -1.75 4.61 1.63
C ILE A 37 -2.87 3.63 1.31
N PHE A 38 -3.70 3.93 0.32
CA PHE A 38 -4.64 2.99 -0.27
C PHE A 38 -4.15 2.61 -1.66
N CYS A 39 -3.86 1.34 -1.88
CA CYS A 39 -3.34 0.80 -3.12
C CYS A 39 -4.32 -0.21 -3.70
N ASP A 40 -4.96 0.14 -4.81
CA ASP A 40 -5.94 -0.69 -5.52
C ASP A 40 -5.58 -0.74 -7.01
N PRO A 41 -4.55 -1.53 -7.38
CA PRO A 41 -4.09 -1.61 -8.75
C PRO A 41 -5.07 -2.42 -9.61
N PRO A 42 -5.10 -2.19 -10.93
CA PRO A 42 -5.82 -3.06 -11.84
C PRO A 42 -5.24 -4.48 -11.82
N THR A 43 -6.07 -5.49 -12.13
CA THR A 43 -5.61 -6.88 -12.26
C THR A 43 -4.52 -6.99 -13.31
N PHE A 44 -4.71 -6.31 -14.44
CA PHE A 44 -3.73 -6.18 -15.54
C PHE A 44 -3.71 -4.75 -16.04
N SER A 45 -2.54 -4.26 -16.40
CA SER A 45 -2.39 -2.95 -17.02
C SER A 45 -1.40 -3.00 -18.18
N ASN A 46 -1.85 -2.57 -19.36
CA ASN A 46 -1.00 -2.33 -20.53
C ASN A 46 -0.63 -0.84 -20.56
N SER A 47 0.45 -0.46 -19.92
CA SER A 47 0.97 0.89 -20.08
C SER A 47 1.78 0.98 -21.37
N LYS A 48 1.41 1.93 -22.27
CA LYS A 48 2.18 2.20 -23.49
C LYS A 48 3.59 2.75 -23.21
N ARG A 49 3.88 3.13 -21.95
CA ARG A 49 5.16 3.69 -21.51
C ARG A 49 6.05 2.68 -20.80
N MET A 50 5.52 1.52 -20.43
CA MET A 50 6.29 0.48 -19.75
C MET A 50 6.58 -0.66 -20.73
N GLU A 51 7.82 -1.12 -20.78
CA GLU A 51 8.18 -2.40 -21.36
C GLU A 51 7.60 -3.52 -20.50
N GLY A 52 6.34 -3.88 -20.75
CA GLY A 52 5.69 -5.00 -20.09
C GLY A 52 4.27 -4.71 -19.59
N VAL A 53 3.53 -5.78 -19.41
CA VAL A 53 2.19 -5.79 -18.83
C VAL A 53 2.33 -5.94 -17.31
N PHE A 54 1.74 -4.99 -16.55
CA PHE A 54 1.58 -5.18 -15.11
C PHE A 54 0.58 -6.32 -14.85
N ASP A 55 0.94 -7.24 -13.98
CA ASP A 55 0.10 -8.34 -13.48
C ASP A 55 0.16 -8.31 -11.95
N VAL A 56 -0.99 -8.07 -11.30
CA VAL A 56 -1.04 -7.91 -9.84
C VAL A 56 -0.54 -9.15 -9.11
N GLN A 57 -0.82 -10.36 -9.60
CA GLN A 57 -0.36 -11.59 -8.96
C GLN A 57 1.17 -11.71 -8.99
N ARG A 58 1.79 -11.32 -10.09
CA ARG A 58 3.24 -11.37 -10.27
C ARG A 58 3.96 -10.20 -9.61
N ASP A 59 3.40 -9.00 -9.73
CA ASP A 59 4.11 -7.76 -9.47
C ASP A 59 3.75 -7.08 -8.13
N HIS A 60 2.80 -7.67 -7.35
CA HIS A 60 2.34 -7.03 -6.11
C HIS A 60 3.42 -6.88 -5.04
N VAL A 61 4.40 -7.79 -4.98
CA VAL A 61 5.48 -7.70 -3.98
C VAL A 61 6.28 -6.41 -4.18
N GLU A 62 6.73 -6.18 -5.42
CA GLU A 62 7.50 -4.97 -5.75
C GLU A 62 6.68 -3.70 -5.53
N LEU A 63 5.40 -3.70 -5.93
CA LEU A 63 4.50 -2.57 -5.74
C LEU A 63 4.29 -2.26 -4.26
N LEU A 64 4.03 -3.27 -3.43
CA LEU A 64 3.80 -3.08 -2.01
C LEU A 64 5.09 -2.69 -1.27
N ASP A 65 6.24 -3.25 -1.62
CA ASP A 65 7.53 -2.81 -1.08
C ASP A 65 7.78 -1.31 -1.37
N ALA A 66 7.45 -0.86 -2.58
CA ALA A 66 7.58 0.55 -2.95
C ALA A 66 6.61 1.46 -2.18
N CYS A 67 5.37 1.02 -1.94
CA CYS A 67 4.42 1.72 -1.08
C CYS A 67 4.91 1.77 0.38
N MET A 68 5.42 0.66 0.90
CA MET A 68 5.96 0.58 2.26
C MET A 68 7.19 1.49 2.45
N ALA A 69 7.98 1.71 1.39
CA ALA A 69 9.15 2.60 1.44
C ALA A 69 8.79 4.07 1.71
N ILE A 70 7.58 4.50 1.34
CA ILE A 70 7.07 5.86 1.58
C ILE A 70 6.02 5.92 2.69
N LEU A 71 5.75 4.81 3.39
CA LEU A 71 4.86 4.78 4.53
C LEU A 71 5.57 5.40 5.75
N ALA A 72 4.87 6.29 6.46
CA ALA A 72 5.35 6.86 7.71
C ALA A 72 5.47 5.79 8.80
N GLU A 73 6.28 6.02 9.80
CA GLU A 73 6.35 5.17 10.99
C GLU A 73 4.98 5.13 11.67
N GLY A 74 4.47 3.94 11.94
CA GLY A 74 3.12 3.74 12.48
C GLY A 74 2.00 3.91 11.45
N GLY A 75 2.32 4.20 10.20
CA GLY A 75 1.34 4.32 9.11
C GLY A 75 0.66 3.00 8.73
N LEU A 76 -0.34 3.12 7.89
CA LEU A 76 -1.12 1.99 7.38
C LEU A 76 -1.14 1.99 5.85
N LEU A 77 -0.75 0.87 5.25
CA LEU A 77 -1.02 0.56 3.85
C LEU A 77 -2.22 -0.39 3.78
N VAL A 78 -3.25 0.01 3.04
CA VAL A 78 -4.37 -0.86 2.67
C VAL A 78 -4.21 -1.25 1.22
N PHE A 79 -4.04 -2.53 0.98
CA PHE A 79 -3.96 -3.10 -0.37
C PHE A 79 -5.24 -3.85 -0.71
N SER A 80 -5.84 -3.52 -1.83
CA SER A 80 -7.06 -4.15 -2.35
C SER A 80 -6.83 -4.64 -3.78
N THR A 81 -7.46 -5.74 -4.16
CA THR A 81 -7.45 -6.24 -5.53
C THR A 81 -8.70 -7.05 -5.86
N ASN A 82 -9.21 -6.87 -7.08
CA ASN A 82 -10.32 -7.65 -7.62
C ASN A 82 -9.85 -8.89 -8.40
N ALA A 83 -8.55 -9.19 -8.39
CA ALA A 83 -8.02 -10.35 -9.08
C ALA A 83 -8.58 -11.64 -8.47
N GLN A 84 -9.27 -12.42 -9.29
CA GLN A 84 -9.81 -13.71 -8.86
C GLN A 84 -8.66 -14.64 -8.50
N ARG A 85 -8.81 -15.38 -7.39
CA ARG A 85 -7.81 -16.34 -6.88
C ARG A 85 -6.47 -15.69 -6.49
N PHE A 86 -6.45 -14.37 -6.25
CA PHE A 86 -5.25 -13.69 -5.77
C PHE A 86 -4.73 -14.37 -4.50
N ARG A 87 -3.42 -14.54 -4.44
CA ARG A 87 -2.70 -15.04 -3.26
C ARG A 87 -1.58 -14.07 -2.94
N LEU A 88 -1.58 -13.57 -1.72
CA LEU A 88 -0.49 -12.75 -1.23
C LEU A 88 0.78 -13.60 -1.13
N ASP A 89 1.91 -13.06 -1.57
CA ASP A 89 3.20 -13.73 -1.44
C ASP A 89 3.63 -13.73 0.03
N PRO A 90 3.96 -14.92 0.60
CA PRO A 90 4.38 -15.04 1.99
C PRO A 90 5.59 -14.19 2.38
N VAL A 91 6.39 -13.75 1.41
CA VAL A 91 7.55 -12.88 1.68
C VAL A 91 7.12 -11.55 2.30
N LEU A 92 5.93 -11.06 2.00
CA LEU A 92 5.39 -9.83 2.58
C LEU A 92 5.10 -9.99 4.07
N GLU A 93 4.60 -11.17 4.49
CA GLU A 93 4.36 -11.47 5.91
C GLU A 93 5.68 -11.62 6.71
N GLN A 94 6.78 -11.96 6.03
CA GLN A 94 8.11 -11.99 6.64
C GLN A 94 8.71 -10.60 6.82
N ARG A 95 8.34 -9.65 5.94
CA ARG A 95 8.89 -8.28 5.95
C ARG A 95 8.06 -7.31 6.78
N TYR A 96 6.74 -7.51 6.81
CA TYR A 96 5.76 -6.57 7.35
C TYR A 96 4.74 -7.28 8.23
N ARG A 97 4.05 -6.51 9.06
CA ARG A 97 2.84 -7.00 9.72
C ARG A 97 1.70 -6.91 8.72
N VAL A 98 1.21 -8.06 8.28
CA VAL A 98 0.10 -8.16 7.33
C VAL A 98 -1.10 -8.80 8.00
N GLU A 99 -2.28 -8.20 7.81
CA GLU A 99 -3.57 -8.73 8.24
C GLU A 99 -4.49 -8.86 7.03
N ASP A 100 -5.04 -10.03 6.80
CA ASP A 100 -6.10 -10.23 5.80
C ASP A 100 -7.43 -9.73 6.37
N VAL A 101 -7.94 -8.65 5.81
CA VAL A 101 -9.19 -8.00 6.23
C VAL A 101 -10.32 -8.20 5.22
N THR A 102 -10.13 -9.10 4.27
CA THR A 102 -11.06 -9.35 3.18
C THR A 102 -12.51 -9.50 3.68
N GLU A 103 -12.75 -10.35 4.67
CA GLU A 103 -14.11 -10.59 5.16
C GLU A 103 -14.76 -9.36 5.79
N ARG A 104 -13.98 -8.51 6.47
CA ARG A 104 -14.46 -7.27 7.10
C ARG A 104 -14.83 -6.19 6.08
N THR A 105 -14.29 -6.30 4.87
CA THR A 105 -14.44 -5.29 3.82
C THR A 105 -15.46 -5.66 2.75
N ILE A 106 -16.08 -6.85 2.83
CA ILE A 106 -17.15 -7.27 1.93
C ILE A 106 -18.47 -6.66 2.42
N PRO A 107 -19.11 -5.76 1.64
CA PRO A 107 -20.42 -5.23 2.02
C PRO A 107 -21.49 -6.34 2.10
N PRO A 108 -22.52 -6.21 2.94
CA PRO A 108 -23.59 -7.21 3.08
C PRO A 108 -24.24 -7.60 1.78
N ASP A 109 -24.40 -6.66 0.85
CA ASP A 109 -25.00 -6.88 -0.47
C ASP A 109 -24.21 -7.85 -1.33
N PHE A 110 -22.91 -7.99 -1.07
CA PHE A 110 -21.98 -8.88 -1.78
C PHE A 110 -21.61 -10.13 -0.99
N ALA A 111 -22.23 -10.38 0.15
CA ALA A 111 -21.91 -11.54 1.03
C ALA A 111 -22.07 -12.91 0.33
N ARG A 112 -22.82 -12.97 -0.78
CA ARG A 112 -23.01 -14.19 -1.59
C ARG A 112 -21.76 -14.57 -2.40
N ASN A 113 -20.89 -13.62 -2.68
CA ASN A 113 -19.64 -13.85 -3.42
C ASN A 113 -18.44 -13.30 -2.65
N ARG A 114 -17.87 -14.13 -1.78
CA ARG A 114 -16.69 -13.78 -0.96
C ARG A 114 -15.40 -13.63 -1.76
N GLN A 115 -15.43 -13.90 -3.06
CA GLN A 115 -14.27 -13.80 -3.96
C GLN A 115 -14.27 -12.54 -4.81
N ILE A 116 -15.11 -11.57 -4.49
CA ILE A 116 -15.20 -10.31 -5.28
C ILE A 116 -13.95 -9.47 -5.18
N HIS A 117 -13.25 -9.53 -4.05
CA HIS A 117 -11.96 -8.88 -3.84
C HIS A 117 -11.15 -9.56 -2.74
N ARG A 118 -9.90 -9.15 -2.60
CA ARG A 118 -9.04 -9.42 -1.45
C ARG A 118 -8.56 -8.08 -0.91
N CYS A 119 -8.44 -7.98 0.41
CA CYS A 119 -8.01 -6.76 1.07
C CYS A 119 -7.08 -7.09 2.25
N PHE A 120 -5.96 -6.37 2.31
CA PHE A 120 -4.92 -6.58 3.32
C PHE A 120 -4.52 -5.25 3.94
N GLU A 121 -4.33 -5.23 5.25
CA GLU A 121 -3.70 -4.14 5.97
C GLU A 121 -2.24 -4.49 6.22
N CYS A 122 -1.32 -3.60 5.82
CA CYS A 122 0.11 -3.78 6.00
C CYS A 122 0.68 -2.64 6.84
N ARG A 123 1.53 -2.98 7.79
CA ARG A 123 2.26 -2.03 8.65
C ARG A 123 3.74 -2.39 8.69
N GLY A 124 4.59 -1.42 9.00
CA GLY A 124 5.99 -1.68 9.25
C GLY A 124 6.16 -2.71 10.37
N ALA A 125 7.18 -3.57 10.27
CA ALA A 125 7.55 -4.46 11.36
C ALA A 125 7.92 -3.63 12.59
N ASP A 126 7.49 -4.06 13.77
CA ASP A 126 7.90 -3.43 15.02
C ASP A 126 9.43 -3.50 15.13
N ARG A 127 10.10 -2.37 14.97
CA ARG A 127 11.51 -2.30 15.34
C ARG A 127 11.55 -2.51 16.86
N PRO A 128 12.35 -3.46 17.36
CA PRO A 128 12.56 -3.55 18.81
C PRO A 128 13.01 -2.17 19.27
N ARG A 129 12.30 -1.58 20.22
CA ARG A 129 12.71 -0.32 20.84
C ARG A 129 14.17 -0.52 21.28
N ARG A 130 15.09 0.20 20.67
CA ARG A 130 16.46 0.32 21.21
C ARG A 130 16.28 0.91 22.60
N THR A 131 16.35 0.05 23.59
CA THR A 131 16.53 0.48 24.96
C THR A 131 17.88 1.18 24.97
N LEU A 132 17.88 2.50 24.98
CA LEU A 132 19.07 3.27 25.30
C LEU A 132 19.40 2.91 26.74
N ALA A 133 20.31 1.95 26.88
CA ALA A 133 20.99 1.76 28.14
C ALA A 133 21.74 3.07 28.40
N LEU A 134 21.17 3.89 29.27
CA LEU A 134 21.89 5.02 29.87
C LEU A 134 22.99 4.40 30.73
N ASP A 135 24.16 4.30 30.14
CA ASP A 135 25.41 4.06 30.88
C ASP A 135 25.55 5.22 31.89
N ARG A 136 25.20 4.96 33.14
CA ARG A 136 25.50 5.88 34.23
C ARG A 136 27.03 5.75 34.50
N PRO A 137 27.79 6.81 34.39
CA PRO A 137 29.18 6.75 34.84
C PRO A 137 29.18 6.48 36.34
N ARG A 138 29.85 5.43 36.71
CA ARG A 138 30.19 5.17 38.13
C ARG A 138 31.13 6.27 38.59
N ALA A 139 30.68 6.97 39.59
CA ALA A 139 31.55 7.87 40.36
C ALA A 139 32.60 7.09 41.11
#